data_fc58ba2eb6b5cdcd2a846a3a7daa42ad
#
_entry.id   fc58ba2eb6b5cdcd2a846a3a7daa42ad
#
_cell.length_a   1.000
_cell.length_b   1.000
_cell.length_c   1.000
_cell.angle_alpha   90.00
_cell.angle_beta   90.00
_cell.angle_gamma   90.00
#
_symmetry.space_group_name_H-M   'P 1'
#
loop_
_entity.id
_entity.type
_entity.pdbx_description
1 polymer ?
#
loop_
_entity_poly.entity_id
_entity_poly.type
_entity_poly.pdbx_seq_one_letter_code
_entity_poly.pdbx_strand_id
1 'polypeptide(L)'
;MAVGIFDSGLGGLTVLDAATKRLPDVPFVYLGDSAHAPYGVRDADDIYGLTTASVERLWEAGCDLVILACNTAAAAALRRMQEAWIPPNKRGLGVFVPLIEALTERQWGDNSPPREVAVKHVALFATPATVASRAFQRELAFRAIGVDVEAQSCGGVVDAIEDGDLILAEALVRSHVDAL
;
A
#
# COMPACT_ATOMS: atom_id res chain seq x y z
N MET A 1 0.15 -18.78 -15.12
CA MET A 1 0.53 -17.38 -14.90
C MET A 1 0.72 -17.17 -13.41
N ALA A 2 1.87 -16.71 -12.96
CA ALA A 2 2.12 -16.41 -11.56
C ALA A 2 1.69 -14.97 -11.23
N VAL A 3 1.29 -14.74 -9.98
CA VAL A 3 1.01 -13.40 -9.45
C VAL A 3 2.22 -12.92 -8.63
N GLY A 4 2.76 -11.76 -8.98
CA GLY A 4 3.84 -11.12 -8.23
C GLY A 4 3.27 -10.37 -7.02
N ILE A 5 3.94 -10.45 -5.88
CA ILE A 5 3.66 -9.62 -4.71
C ILE A 5 4.95 -8.89 -4.36
N PHE A 6 4.88 -7.56 -4.36
CA PHE A 6 6.00 -6.68 -4.01
C PHE A 6 5.77 -5.98 -2.68
N ASP A 7 6.79 -5.98 -1.85
CA ASP A 7 6.87 -5.15 -0.64
C ASP A 7 8.27 -4.53 -0.48
N SER A 8 8.38 -3.44 0.26
CA SER A 8 9.67 -2.81 0.59
C SER A 8 10.46 -3.55 1.67
N GLY A 9 9.85 -4.51 2.35
CA GLY A 9 10.45 -5.28 3.43
C GLY A 9 9.73 -6.61 3.67
N LEU A 10 9.30 -6.83 4.89
CA LEU A 10 8.67 -8.08 5.34
C LEU A 10 7.15 -7.99 5.52
N GLY A 11 6.58 -6.79 5.63
CA GLY A 11 5.17 -6.57 5.93
C GLY A 11 4.23 -7.21 4.91
N GLY A 12 4.60 -7.22 3.64
CA GLY A 12 3.84 -7.83 2.55
C GLY A 12 3.69 -9.36 2.63
N LEU A 13 4.45 -10.04 3.49
CA LEU A 13 4.25 -11.47 3.77
C LEU A 13 2.86 -11.75 4.37
N THR A 14 2.27 -10.79 5.08
CA THR A 14 0.89 -10.91 5.58
C THR A 14 -0.13 -10.93 4.43
N VAL A 15 0.13 -10.16 3.39
CA VAL A 15 -0.70 -10.14 2.17
C VAL A 15 -0.50 -11.44 1.38
N LEU A 16 0.74 -11.92 1.26
CA LEU A 16 1.04 -13.21 0.62
C LEU A 16 0.33 -14.37 1.34
N ASP A 17 0.40 -14.43 2.66
CA ASP A 17 -0.27 -15.47 3.46
C ASP A 17 -1.79 -15.47 3.23
N ALA A 18 -2.41 -14.30 3.27
CA ALA A 18 -3.84 -14.16 3.00
C ALA A 18 -4.21 -14.56 1.56
N ALA A 19 -3.39 -14.18 0.58
CA ALA A 19 -3.61 -14.49 -0.84
C ALA A 19 -3.46 -16.00 -1.11
N THR A 20 -2.44 -16.66 -0.58
CA THR A 20 -2.21 -18.12 -0.76
C THR A 20 -3.32 -18.95 -0.12
N LYS A 21 -3.82 -18.54 1.05
CA LYS A 21 -4.96 -19.20 1.70
C LYS A 21 -6.25 -19.07 0.90
N ARG A 22 -6.45 -17.91 0.23
CA ARG A 22 -7.68 -17.64 -0.54
C ARG A 22 -7.63 -18.23 -1.94
N LEU A 23 -6.44 -18.35 -2.53
CA LEU A 23 -6.19 -18.80 -3.89
C LEU A 23 -5.07 -19.86 -3.90
N PRO A 24 -5.31 -21.06 -3.33
CA PRO A 24 -4.25 -22.07 -3.12
C PRO A 24 -3.67 -22.63 -4.42
N ASP A 25 -4.41 -22.57 -5.52
CA ASP A 25 -3.99 -23.09 -6.83
C ASP A 25 -3.25 -22.05 -7.68
N VAL A 26 -3.12 -20.82 -7.19
CA VAL A 26 -2.42 -19.73 -7.90
C VAL A 26 -0.97 -19.69 -7.43
N PRO A 27 0.02 -19.81 -8.35
CA PRO A 27 1.42 -19.61 -7.97
C PRO A 27 1.70 -18.13 -7.70
N PHE A 28 2.38 -17.86 -6.59
CA PHE A 28 2.82 -16.52 -6.21
C PHE A 28 4.34 -16.42 -6.22
N VAL A 29 4.86 -15.24 -6.61
CA VAL A 29 6.27 -14.86 -6.48
C VAL A 29 6.32 -13.62 -5.58
N TYR A 30 7.02 -13.72 -4.45
CA TYR A 30 7.22 -12.60 -3.53
C TYR A 30 8.58 -11.94 -3.74
N LEU A 31 8.61 -10.62 -3.76
CA LEU A 31 9.82 -9.82 -3.76
C LEU A 31 9.73 -8.78 -2.63
N GLY A 32 10.59 -8.91 -1.64
CA GLY A 32 10.80 -7.91 -0.59
C GLY A 32 12.11 -7.17 -0.82
N ASP A 33 12.07 -5.84 -0.98
CA ASP A 33 13.25 -5.01 -1.22
C ASP A 33 13.88 -4.52 0.09
N SER A 34 14.21 -5.46 0.98
CA SER A 34 14.79 -5.16 2.30
C SER A 34 16.14 -4.45 2.22
N ALA A 35 16.83 -4.54 1.08
CA ALA A 35 18.11 -3.85 0.89
C ALA A 35 17.97 -2.33 0.83
N HIS A 36 16.81 -1.81 0.44
CA HIS A 36 16.52 -0.38 0.34
C HIS A 36 15.47 0.10 1.37
N ALA A 37 15.02 -0.78 2.26
CA ALA A 37 14.16 -0.39 3.38
C ALA A 37 14.86 0.64 4.29
N PRO A 38 14.13 1.54 4.98
CA PRO A 38 12.68 1.72 4.90
C PRO A 38 12.27 2.68 3.76
N TYR A 39 11.16 2.41 3.10
CA TYR A 39 10.59 3.31 2.08
C TYR A 39 9.86 4.51 2.68
N GLY A 40 9.39 4.39 3.89
CA GLY A 40 8.49 5.35 4.53
C GLY A 40 9.04 6.76 4.74
N VAL A 41 10.37 6.93 4.68
CA VAL A 41 11.08 8.20 4.86
C VAL A 41 11.74 8.73 3.57
N ARG A 42 11.55 8.02 2.45
CA ARG A 42 12.13 8.39 1.15
C ARG A 42 11.22 9.38 0.41
N ASP A 43 11.80 10.12 -0.53
CA ASP A 43 11.01 10.95 -1.44
C ASP A 43 10.25 10.12 -2.50
N ALA A 44 9.27 10.75 -3.13
CA ALA A 44 8.37 10.06 -4.05
C ALA A 44 9.07 9.54 -5.33
N ASP A 45 10.10 10.23 -5.82
CA ASP A 45 10.82 9.81 -7.02
C ASP A 45 11.76 8.64 -6.72
N ASP A 46 12.40 8.62 -5.55
CA ASP A 46 13.19 7.48 -5.08
C ASP A 46 12.30 6.24 -4.91
N ILE A 47 11.17 6.37 -4.20
CA ILE A 47 10.19 5.28 -4.06
C ILE A 47 9.70 4.78 -5.43
N TYR A 48 9.43 5.69 -6.37
CA TYR A 48 9.00 5.32 -7.71
C TYR A 48 10.07 4.51 -8.44
N GLY A 49 11.32 4.95 -8.42
CA GLY A 49 12.44 4.26 -9.07
C GLY A 49 12.66 2.86 -8.49
N LEU A 50 12.69 2.72 -7.16
CA LEU A 50 12.84 1.43 -6.49
C LEU A 50 11.66 0.49 -6.76
N THR A 51 10.44 1.03 -6.77
CA THR A 51 9.22 0.25 -7.03
C THR A 51 9.20 -0.27 -8.47
N THR A 52 9.49 0.57 -9.46
CA THR A 52 9.53 0.16 -10.86
C THR A 52 10.58 -0.91 -11.10
N ALA A 53 11.81 -0.74 -10.59
CA ALA A 53 12.87 -1.74 -10.71
C ALA A 53 12.48 -3.09 -10.09
N SER A 54 11.77 -3.08 -8.95
CA SER A 54 11.29 -4.29 -8.30
C SER A 54 10.16 -4.97 -9.08
N VAL A 55 9.24 -4.19 -9.65
CA VAL A 55 8.16 -4.71 -10.49
C VAL A 55 8.69 -5.31 -11.80
N GLU A 56 9.72 -4.70 -12.41
CA GLU A 56 10.41 -5.29 -13.58
C GLU A 56 10.95 -6.68 -13.29
N ARG A 57 11.61 -6.87 -12.15
CA ARG A 57 12.11 -8.19 -11.74
C ARG A 57 11.00 -9.23 -11.59
N LEU A 58 9.82 -8.83 -11.08
CA LEU A 58 8.67 -9.71 -11.01
C LEU A 58 8.12 -10.04 -12.41
N TRP A 59 8.14 -9.10 -13.36
CA TRP A 59 7.77 -9.37 -14.74
C TRP A 59 8.77 -10.32 -15.42
N GLU A 60 10.06 -10.15 -15.18
CA GLU A 60 11.13 -11.09 -15.64
C GLU A 60 10.95 -12.48 -15.05
N ALA A 61 10.42 -12.60 -13.81
CA ALA A 61 10.05 -13.86 -13.21
C ALA A 61 8.73 -14.47 -13.75
N GLY A 62 8.14 -13.87 -14.78
CA GLY A 62 6.95 -14.37 -15.47
C GLY A 62 5.60 -13.96 -14.83
N CYS A 63 5.61 -12.94 -13.99
CA CYS A 63 4.38 -12.40 -13.42
C CYS A 63 3.79 -11.33 -14.36
N ASP A 64 2.54 -11.50 -14.81
CA ASP A 64 1.85 -10.47 -15.60
C ASP A 64 0.98 -9.55 -14.72
N LEU A 65 0.58 -10.03 -13.55
CA LEU A 65 -0.08 -9.26 -12.51
C LEU A 65 0.87 -9.10 -11.32
N VAL A 66 1.09 -7.87 -10.87
CA VAL A 66 1.85 -7.56 -9.66
C VAL A 66 0.97 -6.80 -8.67
N ILE A 67 0.95 -7.26 -7.42
CA ILE A 67 0.28 -6.60 -6.30
C ILE A 67 1.34 -5.87 -5.48
N LEU A 68 1.20 -4.56 -5.35
CA LEU A 68 1.99 -3.76 -4.43
C LEU A 68 1.41 -3.92 -3.02
N ALA A 69 2.00 -4.80 -2.23
CA ALA A 69 1.61 -5.04 -0.83
C ALA A 69 2.14 -3.93 0.10
N CYS A 70 3.19 -3.22 -0.30
CA CYS A 70 3.69 -2.05 0.40
C CYS A 70 2.74 -0.86 0.21
N ASN A 71 2.10 -0.41 1.30
CA ASN A 71 1.22 0.77 1.26
C ASN A 71 1.98 2.04 0.85
N THR A 72 3.21 2.21 1.29
CA THR A 72 4.06 3.35 0.93
C THR A 72 4.34 3.39 -0.56
N ALA A 73 4.76 2.27 -1.15
CA ALA A 73 5.00 2.17 -2.59
C ALA A 73 3.71 2.35 -3.39
N ALA A 74 2.60 1.74 -2.96
CA ALA A 74 1.29 1.90 -3.60
C ALA A 74 0.82 3.37 -3.59
N ALA A 75 0.99 4.06 -2.46
CA ALA A 75 0.58 5.46 -2.30
C ALA A 75 1.43 6.43 -3.14
N ALA A 76 2.75 6.20 -3.22
CA ALA A 76 3.68 7.10 -3.89
C ALA A 76 3.85 6.80 -5.39
N ALA A 77 3.80 5.53 -5.82
CA ALA A 77 4.22 5.13 -7.15
C ALA A 77 3.10 4.57 -8.04
N LEU A 78 2.13 3.82 -7.49
CA LEU A 78 1.24 2.98 -8.30
C LEU A 78 0.47 3.77 -9.36
N ARG A 79 -0.10 4.91 -9.00
CA ARG A 79 -0.90 5.71 -9.94
C ARG A 79 -0.07 6.18 -11.12
N ARG A 80 1.13 6.73 -10.86
CA ARG A 80 2.08 7.15 -11.90
C ARG A 80 2.50 5.97 -12.79
N MET A 81 2.71 4.80 -12.20
CA MET A 81 3.02 3.58 -12.94
C MET A 81 1.87 3.17 -13.87
N GLN A 82 0.63 3.18 -13.39
CA GLN A 82 -0.55 2.82 -14.17
C GLN A 82 -0.83 3.80 -15.33
N GLU A 83 -0.59 5.09 -15.10
CA GLU A 83 -0.84 6.15 -16.09
C GLU A 83 0.21 6.20 -17.21
N ALA A 84 1.49 5.89 -16.92
CA ALA A 84 2.58 6.20 -17.83
C ALA A 84 3.61 5.09 -18.04
N TRP A 85 3.61 4.00 -17.26
CA TRP A 85 4.73 3.07 -17.28
C TRP A 85 4.32 1.59 -17.48
N ILE A 86 3.21 1.14 -16.90
CA ILE A 86 2.76 -0.25 -17.02
C ILE A 86 2.28 -0.51 -18.44
N PRO A 87 2.89 -1.47 -19.18
CA PRO A 87 2.47 -1.76 -20.55
C PRO A 87 1.10 -2.44 -20.59
N PRO A 88 0.36 -2.38 -21.73
CA PRO A 88 -1.03 -2.86 -21.84
C PRO A 88 -1.25 -4.33 -21.48
N ASN A 89 -0.22 -5.17 -21.63
CA ASN A 89 -0.27 -6.61 -21.34
C ASN A 89 0.09 -6.95 -19.87
N LYS A 90 0.43 -5.97 -19.06
CA LYS A 90 0.76 -6.12 -17.63
C LYS A 90 -0.29 -5.42 -16.76
N ARG A 91 -0.33 -5.78 -15.49
CA ARG A 91 -1.27 -5.18 -14.51
C ARG A 91 -0.53 -4.94 -13.19
N GLY A 92 -0.81 -3.79 -12.59
CA GLY A 92 -0.39 -3.43 -11.24
C GLY A 92 -1.60 -3.10 -10.38
N LEU A 93 -1.71 -3.72 -9.23
CA LEU A 93 -2.74 -3.44 -8.22
C LEU A 93 -2.06 -3.04 -6.91
N GLY A 94 -2.78 -2.34 -6.05
CA GLY A 94 -2.32 -2.00 -4.71
C GLY A 94 -3.32 -2.43 -3.66
N VAL A 95 -2.84 -2.72 -2.45
CA VAL A 95 -3.69 -3.11 -1.31
C VAL A 95 -4.48 -1.95 -0.70
N PHE A 96 -4.20 -0.75 -1.14
CA PHE A 96 -4.77 0.50 -0.65
C PHE A 96 -6.25 0.70 -1.05
N VAL A 97 -6.55 0.46 -2.33
CA VAL A 97 -7.90 0.63 -2.88
C VAL A 97 -8.92 -0.31 -2.24
N PRO A 98 -8.65 -1.61 -2.07
CA PRO A 98 -9.57 -2.53 -1.38
C PRO A 98 -9.95 -2.10 0.04
N LEU A 99 -9.01 -1.48 0.78
CA LEU A 99 -9.31 -0.91 2.10
C LEU A 99 -10.34 0.22 2.00
N ILE A 100 -10.17 1.12 1.04
CA ILE A 100 -11.10 2.25 0.85
C ILE A 100 -12.46 1.75 0.35
N GLU A 101 -12.49 0.74 -0.52
CA GLU A 101 -13.73 0.11 -0.98
C GLU A 101 -14.50 -0.51 0.20
N ALA A 102 -13.80 -1.18 1.11
CA ALA A 102 -14.41 -1.72 2.32
C ALA A 102 -14.97 -0.61 3.24
N LEU A 103 -14.22 0.48 3.45
CA LEU A 103 -14.65 1.62 4.25
C LEU A 103 -15.87 2.34 3.66
N THR A 104 -16.00 2.35 2.35
CA THR A 104 -17.06 3.05 1.63
C THR A 104 -18.20 2.14 1.18
N GLU A 105 -18.16 0.86 1.57
CA GLU A 105 -19.12 -0.19 1.18
C GLU A 105 -19.30 -0.26 -0.34
N ARG A 106 -18.21 -0.09 -1.09
CA ARG A 106 -18.17 -0.24 -2.54
C ARG A 106 -17.62 -1.59 -2.95
N GLN A 107 -18.16 -2.10 -4.04
CA GLN A 107 -17.60 -3.29 -4.67
C GLN A 107 -16.43 -2.90 -5.59
N TRP A 108 -15.54 -3.84 -5.80
CA TRP A 108 -14.41 -3.67 -6.71
C TRP A 108 -14.90 -3.31 -8.12
N GLY A 109 -14.30 -2.27 -8.70
CA GLY A 109 -14.66 -1.79 -10.03
C GLY A 109 -15.92 -0.92 -10.09
N ASP A 110 -16.51 -0.55 -8.95
CA ASP A 110 -17.62 0.41 -8.90
C ASP A 110 -17.10 1.84 -9.21
N ASN A 111 -17.38 2.31 -10.43
CA ASN A 111 -17.03 3.63 -10.93
C ASN A 111 -18.17 4.66 -10.79
N SER A 112 -19.20 4.36 -10.01
CA SER A 112 -20.29 5.32 -9.78
C SER A 112 -19.78 6.59 -9.06
N PRO A 113 -20.47 7.73 -9.25
CA PRO A 113 -20.07 8.99 -8.59
C PRO A 113 -19.91 8.85 -7.07
N PRO A 114 -19.10 9.72 -6.42
CA PRO A 114 -18.98 9.74 -4.97
C PRO A 114 -20.34 9.91 -4.30
N ARG A 115 -20.55 9.21 -3.18
CA ARG A 115 -21.79 9.25 -2.40
C ARG A 115 -21.50 9.41 -0.91
N GLU A 116 -22.51 9.79 -0.15
CA GLU A 116 -22.44 9.72 1.30
C GLU A 116 -22.32 8.25 1.76
N VAL A 117 -21.50 8.05 2.79
CA VAL A 117 -21.23 6.74 3.40
C VAL A 117 -21.43 6.82 4.91
N ALA A 118 -21.54 5.67 5.58
CA ALA A 118 -21.74 5.59 7.02
C ALA A 118 -20.55 6.17 7.80
N VAL A 119 -19.33 5.92 7.32
CA VAL A 119 -18.09 6.45 7.92
C VAL A 119 -18.00 7.95 7.68
N LYS A 120 -17.83 8.75 8.75
CA LYS A 120 -17.71 10.21 8.66
C LYS A 120 -16.31 10.72 9.06
N HIS A 121 -15.60 9.96 9.90
CA HIS A 121 -14.25 10.31 10.36
C HIS A 121 -13.33 9.11 10.26
N VAL A 122 -12.13 9.31 9.75
CA VAL A 122 -11.08 8.30 9.60
C VAL A 122 -9.78 8.84 10.18
N ALA A 123 -9.21 8.14 11.14
CA ALA A 123 -7.83 8.35 11.57
C ALA A 123 -6.92 7.45 10.73
N LEU A 124 -6.02 8.06 9.95
CA LEU A 124 -5.05 7.35 9.12
C LEU A 124 -3.67 7.38 9.77
N PHE A 125 -3.23 6.26 10.32
CA PHE A 125 -1.85 6.06 10.78
C PHE A 125 -1.01 5.48 9.66
N ALA A 126 -0.01 6.19 9.19
CA ALA A 126 0.79 5.75 8.06
C ALA A 126 2.23 6.31 8.11
N THR A 127 3.11 5.79 7.25
CA THR A 127 4.47 6.31 7.12
C THR A 127 4.48 7.76 6.63
N PRO A 128 5.55 8.54 6.92
CA PRO A 128 5.68 9.91 6.44
C PRO A 128 5.43 10.06 4.94
N ALA A 129 6.01 9.20 4.11
CA ALA A 129 5.81 9.23 2.66
C ALA A 129 4.36 8.96 2.25
N THR A 130 3.67 8.02 2.92
CA THR A 130 2.24 7.73 2.65
C THR A 130 1.38 8.94 2.98
N VAL A 131 1.59 9.57 4.14
CA VAL A 131 0.85 10.78 4.56
C VAL A 131 1.11 11.93 3.58
N ALA A 132 2.37 12.18 3.24
CA ALA A 132 2.77 13.25 2.31
C ALA A 132 2.17 13.05 0.90
N SER A 133 2.01 11.83 0.45
CA SER A 133 1.42 11.51 -0.87
C SER A 133 -0.03 11.94 -1.00
N ARG A 134 -0.79 12.02 0.09
CA ARG A 134 -2.24 12.25 0.13
C ARG A 134 -3.05 11.27 -0.75
N ALA A 135 -2.50 10.11 -1.06
CA ALA A 135 -3.15 9.13 -1.93
C ALA A 135 -4.44 8.59 -1.31
N PHE A 136 -4.47 8.37 0.01
CA PHE A 136 -5.66 7.91 0.72
C PHE A 136 -6.83 8.90 0.56
N GLN A 137 -6.60 10.16 0.82
CA GLN A 137 -7.62 11.19 0.71
C GLN A 137 -8.13 11.33 -0.74
N ARG A 138 -7.22 11.28 -1.73
CA ARG A 138 -7.61 11.31 -3.15
C ARG A 138 -8.47 10.12 -3.54
N GLU A 139 -8.07 8.91 -3.18
CA GLU A 139 -8.82 7.69 -3.52
C GLU A 139 -10.17 7.63 -2.80
N LEU A 140 -10.22 8.12 -1.55
CA LEU A 140 -11.46 8.24 -0.81
C LEU A 140 -12.43 9.23 -1.45
N ALA A 141 -11.94 10.41 -1.89
CA ALA A 141 -12.74 11.44 -2.53
C ALA A 141 -13.38 10.99 -3.86
N PHE A 142 -12.79 10.03 -4.56
CA PHE A 142 -13.42 9.42 -5.74
C PHE A 142 -14.62 8.52 -5.40
N ARG A 143 -14.78 8.11 -4.14
CA ARG A 143 -15.77 7.12 -3.71
C ARG A 143 -16.78 7.64 -2.71
N ALA A 144 -16.39 8.60 -1.89
CA ALA A 144 -17.20 9.10 -0.79
C ALA A 144 -17.14 10.61 -0.67
N ILE A 145 -18.25 11.20 -0.18
CA ILE A 145 -18.36 12.61 0.23
C ILE A 145 -18.66 12.70 1.72
N GLY A 146 -18.20 13.80 2.34
CA GLY A 146 -18.46 14.08 3.75
C GLY A 146 -17.69 13.16 4.71
N VAL A 147 -16.53 12.65 4.29
CA VAL A 147 -15.60 11.90 5.16
C VAL A 147 -14.39 12.77 5.46
N ASP A 148 -14.20 13.05 6.73
CA ASP A 148 -13.01 13.74 7.23
C ASP A 148 -11.88 12.74 7.51
N VAL A 149 -10.65 13.07 7.12
CA VAL A 149 -9.47 12.21 7.28
C VAL A 149 -8.40 12.96 8.05
N GLU A 150 -8.18 12.54 9.28
CA GLU A 150 -7.05 12.96 10.09
C GLU A 150 -5.87 12.01 9.87
N ALA A 151 -4.75 12.51 9.34
CA ALA A 151 -3.62 11.69 8.96
C ALA A 151 -2.43 11.91 9.89
N GLN A 152 -2.09 10.89 10.65
CA GLN A 152 -0.96 10.86 11.57
C GLN A 152 0.25 10.19 10.93
N SER A 153 1.37 10.91 10.88
CA SER A 153 2.65 10.37 10.41
C SER A 153 3.32 9.54 11.51
N CYS A 154 3.50 8.23 11.26
CA CYS A 154 4.03 7.25 12.21
C CYS A 154 5.48 6.86 11.85
N GLY A 155 6.42 7.81 12.03
CA GLY A 155 7.85 7.53 11.85
C GLY A 155 8.38 6.54 12.91
N GLY A 156 9.33 5.68 12.49
CA GLY A 156 10.04 4.75 13.38
C GLY A 156 9.29 3.45 13.71
N VAL A 157 7.97 3.38 13.50
CA VAL A 157 7.18 2.16 13.84
C VAL A 157 7.59 0.98 12.96
N VAL A 158 7.78 1.21 11.66
CA VAL A 158 8.18 0.15 10.71
C VAL A 158 9.57 -0.37 11.07
N ASP A 159 10.52 0.54 11.34
CA ASP A 159 11.89 0.18 11.71
C ASP A 159 11.90 -0.67 12.99
N ALA A 160 11.18 -0.25 14.03
CA ALA A 160 11.09 -1.00 15.27
C ALA A 160 10.51 -2.41 15.09
N ILE A 161 9.48 -2.57 14.21
CA ILE A 161 8.90 -3.89 13.91
C ILE A 161 9.89 -4.75 13.14
N GLU A 162 10.57 -4.22 12.12
CA GLU A 162 11.53 -4.96 11.30
C GLU A 162 12.79 -5.36 12.10
N ASP A 163 13.21 -4.55 13.07
CA ASP A 163 14.28 -4.84 14.02
C ASP A 163 13.84 -5.84 15.13
N GLY A 164 12.56 -6.16 15.21
CA GLY A 164 12.00 -7.04 16.24
C GLY A 164 11.82 -6.39 17.61
N ASP A 165 11.99 -5.07 17.72
CA ASP A 165 11.75 -4.30 18.95
C ASP A 165 10.26 -3.96 19.10
N LEU A 166 9.47 -4.97 19.48
CA LEU A 166 8.04 -4.80 19.66
C LEU A 166 7.68 -3.89 20.84
N ILE A 167 8.57 -3.71 21.81
CA ILE A 167 8.36 -2.79 22.95
C ILE A 167 8.43 -1.35 22.45
N LEU A 168 9.45 -1.04 21.67
CA LEU A 168 9.58 0.27 21.04
C LEU A 168 8.43 0.54 20.06
N ALA A 169 8.07 -0.46 19.24
CA ALA A 169 6.96 -0.34 18.29
C ALA A 169 5.64 0.01 19.00
N GLU A 170 5.32 -0.67 20.10
CA GLU A 170 4.13 -0.38 20.90
C GLU A 170 4.17 1.02 21.50
N ALA A 171 5.31 1.43 22.08
CA ALA A 171 5.48 2.75 22.64
C ALA A 171 5.29 3.88 21.61
N LEU A 172 5.86 3.70 20.42
CA LEU A 172 5.70 4.63 19.29
C LEU A 172 4.22 4.72 18.83
N VAL A 173 3.56 3.57 18.66
CA VAL A 173 2.13 3.55 18.28
C VAL A 173 1.29 4.30 19.32
N ARG A 174 1.49 4.04 20.62
CA ARG A 174 0.78 4.78 21.69
C ARG A 174 1.02 6.29 21.58
N SER A 175 2.27 6.71 21.43
CA SER A 175 2.63 8.13 21.28
C SER A 175 1.94 8.77 20.08
N HIS A 176 1.83 8.06 18.95
CA HIS A 176 1.15 8.57 17.76
C HIS A 176 -0.37 8.64 17.94
N VAL A 177 -0.97 7.69 18.67
CA VAL A 177 -2.40 7.74 19.02
C VAL A 177 -2.71 8.89 19.95
N ASP A 178 -1.86 9.12 20.96
CA ASP A 178 -2.04 10.21 21.93
C ASP A 178 -1.85 11.61 21.31
N ALA A 179 -1.25 11.69 20.12
CA ALA A 179 -1.03 12.94 19.38
C ALA A 179 -2.19 13.34 18.44
N LEU A 180 -3.21 12.48 18.29
CA LEU A 180 -4.48 12.79 17.62
C LEU A 180 -5.41 13.56 18.56
#